data_59692f826737123ff7f33fb07c2e0b25
#
_entry.id   59692f826737123ff7f33fb07c2e0b25
#
_cell.length_a   1.000
_cell.length_b   1.000
_cell.length_c   1.000
_cell.angle_alpha   90.00
_cell.angle_beta   90.00
_cell.angle_gamma   90.00
#
_symmetry.space_group_name_H-M   'P 1'
#
loop_
_entity.id
_entity.type
_entity.pdbx_description
1 polymer ?
#
loop_
_entity_poly.entity_id
_entity_poly.type
_entity_poly.pdbx_seq_one_letter_code
_entity_poly.pdbx_strand_id
1 'polypeptide(L)'
;MSVAVPLRTAIPATPASAPRPRRRTVSAIAVLLFALVGSVVAAVAIGPADITPTELVASVWSHLTGSASGLTPIRDAIIWEGRVPRVLTAAAVGGGLALCGAVMQALTRNPLADPYLLGLSSGASTGAVIVIVLGAAVALPFAAFAGALLALALTLGLARAAGSAGSTAVVLAGLAVSAVLAALTSLVIFWSATNDSYREILSWLLGSLGGAGWAEAALAGVAVAVCAIPLLASARPLDSLVLGDTAAEALGVPVTRVRVLLFVCTALLTGALVAVSGSIGFVGLILPHAVRAVVGARHRALLPVSLLAGAVFLIWADTIARTVFEPRELPVGIVTALIGGPVFAVLMLRMRKSRP
;
A
#
# COMPACT_ATOMS: atom_id res chain seq x y z
N MET A 1 9.38 1.59 72.05
CA MET A 1 10.14 2.05 70.88
C MET A 1 9.20 1.98 69.72
N SER A 2 8.63 3.13 69.25
CA SER A 2 7.71 3.22 68.12
C SER A 2 8.54 3.55 66.90
N VAL A 3 8.56 2.64 65.88
CA VAL A 3 9.27 2.83 64.66
C VAL A 3 8.32 3.60 63.70
N ALA A 4 8.65 4.85 63.45
CA ALA A 4 7.94 5.67 62.46
C ALA A 4 8.32 5.19 61.05
N VAL A 5 7.33 4.70 60.29
CA VAL A 5 7.46 4.38 58.86
C VAL A 5 7.49 5.70 58.06
N PRO A 6 8.51 5.97 57.26
CA PRO A 6 8.56 7.19 56.44
C PRO A 6 7.48 7.17 55.38
N LEU A 7 6.67 8.23 55.31
CA LEU A 7 5.69 8.50 54.28
C LEU A 7 6.40 8.51 52.91
N ARG A 8 5.99 7.60 52.00
CA ARG A 8 6.40 7.60 50.58
C ARG A 8 6.07 8.95 49.99
N THR A 9 7.08 9.70 49.58
CA THR A 9 6.97 10.88 48.75
C THR A 9 6.18 10.52 47.50
N ALA A 10 5.06 11.20 47.26
CA ALA A 10 4.25 11.02 46.07
C ALA A 10 5.12 11.31 44.83
N ILE A 11 5.27 10.31 43.96
CA ILE A 11 5.92 10.47 42.65
C ILE A 11 5.08 11.52 41.93
N PRO A 12 5.67 12.63 41.47
CA PRO A 12 4.92 13.62 40.66
C PRO A 12 4.39 12.93 39.42
N ALA A 13 3.06 12.91 39.28
CA ALA A 13 2.41 12.40 38.08
C ALA A 13 2.96 13.16 36.87
N THR A 14 3.69 12.47 36.01
CA THR A 14 4.14 13.01 34.72
C THR A 14 2.90 13.55 34.01
N PRO A 15 2.86 14.83 33.58
CA PRO A 15 1.68 15.36 32.91
C PRO A 15 1.39 14.51 31.69
N ALA A 16 0.23 13.84 31.71
CA ALA A 16 -0.26 13.09 30.58
C ALA A 16 -0.22 14.01 29.36
N SER A 17 0.56 13.63 28.34
CA SER A 17 0.74 14.41 27.11
C SER A 17 -0.65 14.80 26.60
N ALA A 18 -0.93 16.11 26.57
CA ALA A 18 -2.22 16.65 26.16
C ALA A 18 -2.62 16.04 24.80
N PRO A 19 -3.88 15.63 24.62
CA PRO A 19 -4.32 15.03 23.36
C PRO A 19 -4.02 16.01 22.24
N ARG A 20 -3.14 15.61 21.30
CA ARG A 20 -2.81 16.42 20.13
C ARG A 20 -4.11 16.69 19.37
N PRO A 21 -4.48 17.94 19.11
CA PRO A 21 -5.87 18.32 18.90
C PRO A 21 -6.41 17.73 17.59
N ARG A 22 -7.68 17.36 17.62
CA ARG A 22 -8.52 17.01 16.46
C ARG A 22 -8.31 17.96 15.27
N ARG A 23 -7.94 19.22 15.52
CA ARG A 23 -7.56 20.21 14.53
C ARG A 23 -6.37 19.79 13.65
N ARG A 24 -5.32 19.18 14.19
CA ARG A 24 -4.15 18.72 13.39
C ARG A 24 -4.52 17.62 12.42
N THR A 25 -5.38 16.69 12.81
CA THR A 25 -5.84 15.61 11.91
C THR A 25 -6.71 16.19 10.80
N VAL A 26 -7.63 17.10 11.12
CA VAL A 26 -8.52 17.75 10.12
C VAL A 26 -7.69 18.58 9.15
N SER A 27 -6.72 19.37 9.65
CA SER A 27 -5.84 20.15 8.78
C SER A 27 -4.95 19.26 7.90
N ALA A 28 -4.41 18.16 8.42
CA ALA A 28 -3.63 17.23 7.65
C ALA A 28 -4.45 16.57 6.52
N ILE A 29 -5.68 16.16 6.79
CA ILE A 29 -6.60 15.62 5.78
C ILE A 29 -6.91 16.69 4.72
N ALA A 30 -7.23 17.92 5.12
CA ALA A 30 -7.55 19.00 4.19
C ALA A 30 -6.35 19.35 3.28
N VAL A 31 -5.15 19.45 3.87
CA VAL A 31 -3.91 19.69 3.11
C VAL A 31 -3.63 18.55 2.13
N LEU A 32 -3.77 17.30 2.57
CA LEU A 32 -3.52 16.14 1.70
C LEU A 32 -4.59 15.98 0.60
N LEU A 33 -5.84 16.31 0.86
CA LEU A 33 -6.88 16.33 -0.19
C LEU A 33 -6.58 17.41 -1.23
N PHE A 34 -6.18 18.60 -0.81
CA PHE A 34 -5.76 19.66 -1.73
C PHE A 34 -4.50 19.24 -2.50
N ALA A 35 -3.51 18.69 -1.81
CA ALA A 35 -2.30 18.16 -2.43
C ALA A 35 -2.61 17.02 -3.42
N LEU A 36 -3.57 16.12 -3.10
CA LEU A 36 -3.97 15.03 -3.99
C LEU A 36 -4.58 15.57 -5.29
N VAL A 37 -5.52 16.51 -5.19
CA VAL A 37 -6.11 17.14 -6.38
C VAL A 37 -5.05 17.85 -7.21
N GLY A 38 -4.20 18.66 -6.57
CA GLY A 38 -3.09 19.33 -7.24
C GLY A 38 -2.10 18.35 -7.87
N SER A 39 -1.80 17.24 -7.20
CA SER A 39 -0.91 16.17 -7.72
C SER A 39 -1.51 15.47 -8.94
N VAL A 40 -2.82 15.17 -8.93
CA VAL A 40 -3.49 14.58 -10.09
C VAL A 40 -3.39 15.50 -11.30
N VAL A 41 -3.75 16.78 -11.14
CA VAL A 41 -3.68 17.76 -12.23
C VAL A 41 -2.24 17.93 -12.74
N ALA A 42 -1.28 18.10 -11.85
CA ALA A 42 0.11 18.27 -12.21
C ALA A 42 0.70 17.02 -12.89
N ALA A 43 0.43 15.84 -12.34
CA ALA A 43 0.94 14.58 -12.88
C ALA A 43 0.36 14.25 -14.27
N VAL A 44 -0.88 14.59 -14.56
CA VAL A 44 -1.45 14.45 -15.92
C VAL A 44 -0.82 15.46 -16.90
N ALA A 45 -0.50 16.68 -16.46
CA ALA A 45 0.15 17.67 -17.29
C ALA A 45 1.62 17.32 -17.61
N ILE A 46 2.37 16.78 -16.65
CA ILE A 46 3.80 16.45 -16.78
C ILE A 46 4.00 15.18 -17.61
N GLY A 47 4.89 15.20 -18.63
CA GLY A 47 5.30 14.04 -19.44
C GLY A 47 5.73 14.44 -20.83
N PRO A 48 6.17 13.48 -21.68
CA PRO A 48 6.80 13.74 -22.97
C PRO A 48 5.98 14.59 -23.95
N ALA A 49 4.65 14.52 -23.87
CA ALA A 49 3.77 15.43 -24.59
C ALA A 49 3.38 16.60 -23.69
N ASP A 50 3.71 17.81 -24.07
CA ASP A 50 3.31 19.02 -23.37
C ASP A 50 1.78 19.18 -23.40
N ILE A 51 1.14 18.95 -22.27
CA ILE A 51 -0.31 19.08 -22.07
C ILE A 51 -0.56 20.29 -21.18
N THR A 52 -1.30 21.25 -21.69
CA THR A 52 -1.69 22.41 -20.91
C THR A 52 -2.85 22.09 -19.95
N PRO A 53 -2.96 22.79 -18.81
CA PRO A 53 -4.09 22.61 -17.90
C PRO A 53 -5.47 22.83 -18.57
N THR A 54 -5.54 23.70 -19.57
CA THR A 54 -6.76 23.95 -20.36
C THR A 54 -7.14 22.75 -21.21
N GLU A 55 -6.17 22.09 -21.85
CA GLU A 55 -6.41 20.86 -22.61
C GLU A 55 -6.86 19.71 -21.72
N LEU A 56 -6.25 19.59 -20.54
CA LEU A 56 -6.68 18.60 -19.53
C LEU A 56 -8.15 18.81 -19.15
N VAL A 57 -8.53 20.05 -18.81
CA VAL A 57 -9.91 20.37 -18.44
C VAL A 57 -10.85 20.13 -19.63
N ALA A 58 -10.47 20.54 -20.84
CA ALA A 58 -11.27 20.32 -22.04
C ALA A 58 -11.51 18.83 -22.33
N SER A 59 -10.47 17.99 -22.25
CA SER A 59 -10.58 16.53 -22.42
C SER A 59 -11.49 15.90 -21.38
N VAL A 60 -11.24 16.16 -20.08
CA VAL A 60 -12.05 15.60 -19.00
C VAL A 60 -13.52 16.06 -19.11
N TRP A 61 -13.73 17.36 -19.37
CA TRP A 61 -15.08 17.91 -19.53
C TRP A 61 -15.83 17.29 -20.69
N SER A 62 -15.16 17.12 -21.85
CA SER A 62 -15.79 16.53 -23.04
C SER A 62 -16.28 15.10 -22.79
N HIS A 63 -15.49 14.28 -22.12
CA HIS A 63 -15.86 12.89 -21.79
C HIS A 63 -16.95 12.79 -20.72
N LEU A 64 -17.04 13.77 -19.80
CA LEU A 64 -18.10 13.80 -18.80
C LEU A 64 -19.44 14.32 -19.33
N THR A 65 -19.40 15.23 -20.32
CA THR A 65 -20.61 15.89 -20.82
C THR A 65 -21.04 15.45 -22.22
N GLY A 66 -20.20 14.67 -22.92
CA GLY A 66 -20.42 14.31 -24.33
C GLY A 66 -20.20 15.46 -25.30
N SER A 67 -19.58 16.57 -24.88
CA SER A 67 -19.27 17.73 -25.72
C SER A 67 -17.98 17.51 -26.51
N ALA A 68 -17.73 18.31 -27.57
CA ALA A 68 -16.47 18.28 -28.28
C ALA A 68 -15.35 18.89 -27.43
N SER A 69 -14.20 18.20 -27.34
CA SER A 69 -13.03 18.67 -26.60
C SER A 69 -12.28 19.81 -27.33
N GLY A 70 -12.44 19.93 -28.65
CA GLY A 70 -11.64 20.82 -29.48
C GLY A 70 -10.18 20.37 -29.64
N LEU A 71 -9.80 19.22 -29.07
CA LEU A 71 -8.47 18.64 -29.14
C LEU A 71 -8.33 17.72 -30.36
N THR A 72 -7.09 17.51 -30.81
CA THR A 72 -6.85 16.44 -31.79
C THR A 72 -7.09 15.07 -31.14
N PRO A 73 -7.57 14.05 -31.89
CA PRO A 73 -7.84 12.72 -31.32
C PRO A 73 -6.64 12.10 -30.61
N ILE A 74 -5.42 12.36 -31.08
CA ILE A 74 -4.18 11.87 -30.47
C ILE A 74 -3.94 12.52 -29.10
N ARG A 75 -4.11 13.85 -28.99
CA ARG A 75 -3.92 14.56 -27.72
C ARG A 75 -4.96 14.15 -26.68
N ASP A 76 -6.20 14.02 -27.13
CA ASP A 76 -7.29 13.56 -26.26
C ASP A 76 -7.04 12.12 -25.76
N ALA A 77 -6.62 11.19 -26.63
CA ALA A 77 -6.27 9.83 -26.26
C ALA A 77 -5.07 9.78 -25.27
N ILE A 78 -4.04 10.61 -25.47
CA ILE A 78 -2.91 10.70 -24.52
C ILE A 78 -3.41 11.09 -23.12
N ILE A 79 -4.36 12.03 -23.04
CA ILE A 79 -4.90 12.49 -21.75
C ILE A 79 -5.84 11.43 -21.18
N TRP A 80 -6.89 11.08 -21.92
CA TRP A 80 -8.02 10.31 -21.40
C TRP A 80 -7.73 8.82 -21.28
N GLU A 81 -7.09 8.21 -22.29
CA GLU A 81 -6.81 6.77 -22.27
C GLU A 81 -5.47 6.43 -21.60
N GLY A 82 -4.51 7.37 -21.62
CA GLY A 82 -3.18 7.12 -21.08
C GLY A 82 -2.97 7.71 -19.69
N ARG A 83 -2.98 9.04 -19.56
CA ARG A 83 -2.49 9.71 -18.34
C ARG A 83 -3.48 9.69 -17.19
N VAL A 84 -4.75 9.99 -17.46
CA VAL A 84 -5.78 10.05 -16.38
C VAL A 84 -5.93 8.71 -15.67
N PRO A 85 -6.18 7.57 -16.35
CA PRO A 85 -6.33 6.31 -15.66
C PRO A 85 -5.05 5.86 -14.95
N ARG A 86 -3.87 6.12 -15.50
CA ARG A 86 -2.58 5.82 -14.86
C ARG A 86 -2.41 6.57 -13.54
N VAL A 87 -2.69 7.88 -13.51
CA VAL A 87 -2.59 8.70 -12.29
C VAL A 87 -3.62 8.27 -11.24
N LEU A 88 -4.85 7.92 -11.67
CA LEU A 88 -5.88 7.40 -10.76
C LEU A 88 -5.48 6.02 -10.20
N THR A 89 -4.90 5.16 -11.02
CA THR A 89 -4.35 3.87 -10.57
C THR A 89 -3.22 4.08 -9.57
N ALA A 90 -2.29 5.02 -9.84
CA ALA A 90 -1.22 5.38 -8.90
C ALA A 90 -1.79 5.83 -7.55
N ALA A 91 -2.82 6.71 -7.56
CA ALA A 91 -3.48 7.16 -6.34
C ALA A 91 -4.09 6.00 -5.55
N ALA A 92 -4.84 5.13 -6.24
CA ALA A 92 -5.50 3.99 -5.61
C ALA A 92 -4.49 2.99 -5.04
N VAL A 93 -3.47 2.62 -5.82
CA VAL A 93 -2.42 1.67 -5.41
C VAL A 93 -1.62 2.24 -4.24
N GLY A 94 -1.14 3.47 -4.33
CA GLY A 94 -0.36 4.09 -3.26
C GLY A 94 -1.15 4.25 -1.97
N GLY A 95 -2.39 4.74 -2.07
CA GLY A 95 -3.29 4.89 -0.93
C GLY A 95 -3.65 3.56 -0.28
N GLY A 96 -4.02 2.57 -1.08
CA GLY A 96 -4.38 1.24 -0.60
C GLY A 96 -3.21 0.51 0.06
N LEU A 97 -2.01 0.53 -0.53
CA LEU A 97 -0.82 -0.08 0.07
C LEU A 97 -0.43 0.60 1.39
N ALA A 98 -0.49 1.94 1.47
CA ALA A 98 -0.21 2.65 2.72
C ALA A 98 -1.26 2.34 3.80
N LEU A 99 -2.54 2.24 3.45
CA LEU A 99 -3.60 1.82 4.36
C LEU A 99 -3.36 0.39 4.88
N CYS A 100 -3.10 -0.56 3.97
CA CYS A 100 -2.77 -1.95 4.31
C CYS A 100 -1.55 -2.02 5.23
N GLY A 101 -0.51 -1.25 4.93
CA GLY A 101 0.69 -1.17 5.77
C GLY A 101 0.40 -0.71 7.19
N ALA A 102 -0.41 0.35 7.36
CA ALA A 102 -0.81 0.84 8.67
C ALA A 102 -1.55 -0.22 9.50
N VAL A 103 -2.45 -0.98 8.86
CA VAL A 103 -3.19 -2.08 9.48
C VAL A 103 -2.28 -3.23 9.84
N MET A 104 -1.39 -3.65 8.92
CA MET A 104 -0.43 -4.73 9.17
C MET A 104 0.53 -4.42 10.32
N GLN A 105 1.04 -3.19 10.40
CA GLN A 105 1.87 -2.74 11.52
C GLN A 105 1.16 -2.84 12.87
N ALA A 106 -0.14 -2.53 12.90
CA ALA A 106 -0.95 -2.66 14.12
C ALA A 106 -1.22 -4.13 14.49
N LEU A 107 -1.63 -4.95 13.51
CA LEU A 107 -1.95 -6.37 13.73
C LEU A 107 -0.74 -7.18 14.21
N THR A 108 0.43 -6.87 13.67
CA THR A 108 1.67 -7.57 14.03
C THR A 108 2.40 -6.92 15.20
N ARG A 109 1.93 -5.75 15.66
CA ARG A 109 2.62 -4.92 16.66
C ARG A 109 4.08 -4.66 16.30
N ASN A 110 4.33 -4.57 15.00
CA ASN A 110 5.65 -4.34 14.43
C ASN A 110 5.59 -3.15 13.46
N PRO A 111 6.26 -2.03 13.75
CA PRO A 111 6.25 -0.85 12.89
C PRO A 111 6.95 -1.08 11.54
N LEU A 112 7.65 -2.21 11.38
CA LEU A 112 8.36 -2.63 10.17
C LEU A 112 7.56 -3.65 9.35
N ALA A 113 6.31 -3.93 9.71
CA ALA A 113 5.47 -4.84 8.97
C ALA A 113 4.99 -4.21 7.65
N ASP A 114 4.99 -5.04 6.63
CA ASP A 114 4.52 -4.72 5.28
C ASP A 114 3.39 -5.70 4.90
N PRO A 115 2.40 -5.31 4.10
CA PRO A 115 1.34 -6.23 3.64
C PRO A 115 1.86 -7.46 2.89
N TYR A 116 3.04 -7.41 2.30
CA TYR A 116 3.67 -8.52 1.60
C TYR A 116 4.15 -9.67 2.50
N LEU A 117 4.22 -9.47 3.81
CA LEU A 117 4.57 -10.51 4.79
C LEU A 117 3.65 -11.74 4.77
N LEU A 118 2.46 -11.62 4.17
CA LEU A 118 1.52 -12.73 4.00
C LEU A 118 1.80 -13.59 2.76
N GLY A 119 2.89 -13.36 2.05
CA GLY A 119 3.24 -14.07 0.83
C GLY A 119 2.54 -13.58 -0.44
N LEU A 120 1.74 -12.52 -0.34
CA LEU A 120 0.88 -12.03 -1.40
C LEU A 120 1.64 -11.64 -2.67
N SER A 121 2.75 -10.92 -2.51
CA SER A 121 3.59 -10.51 -3.64
C SER A 121 4.20 -11.72 -4.37
N SER A 122 4.74 -12.70 -3.62
CA SER A 122 5.31 -13.91 -4.22
C SER A 122 4.26 -14.74 -4.94
N GLY A 123 3.05 -14.86 -4.35
CA GLY A 123 1.93 -15.53 -5.00
C GLY A 123 1.48 -14.85 -6.27
N ALA A 124 1.30 -13.53 -6.22
CA ALA A 124 0.96 -12.73 -7.40
C ALA A 124 2.03 -12.86 -8.50
N SER A 125 3.31 -12.82 -8.12
CA SER A 125 4.44 -13.02 -9.04
C SER A 125 4.42 -14.38 -9.71
N THR A 126 4.16 -15.45 -8.95
CA THR A 126 4.05 -16.80 -9.50
C THR A 126 2.91 -16.88 -10.54
N GLY A 127 1.72 -16.36 -10.19
CA GLY A 127 0.58 -16.34 -11.10
C GLY A 127 0.84 -15.53 -12.37
N ALA A 128 1.40 -14.33 -12.22
CA ALA A 128 1.73 -13.46 -13.34
C ALA A 128 2.76 -14.08 -14.28
N VAL A 129 3.87 -14.61 -13.73
CA VAL A 129 4.95 -15.20 -14.52
C VAL A 129 4.47 -16.43 -15.30
N ILE A 130 3.64 -17.29 -14.70
CA ILE A 130 3.05 -18.44 -15.41
C ILE A 130 2.28 -17.96 -16.64
N VAL A 131 1.45 -16.95 -16.50
CA VAL A 131 0.59 -16.45 -17.59
C VAL A 131 1.39 -15.71 -18.67
N ILE A 132 2.40 -14.94 -18.28
CA ILE A 132 3.32 -14.29 -19.23
C ILE A 132 4.05 -15.34 -20.07
N VAL A 133 4.58 -16.37 -19.44
CA VAL A 133 5.29 -17.48 -20.14
C VAL A 133 4.35 -18.24 -21.07
N LEU A 134 3.07 -18.41 -20.71
CA LEU A 134 2.06 -19.05 -21.55
C LEU A 134 1.52 -18.12 -22.67
N GLY A 135 1.93 -16.87 -22.72
CA GLY A 135 1.47 -15.88 -23.73
C GLY A 135 0.02 -15.45 -23.56
N ALA A 136 -0.58 -15.62 -22.38
CA ALA A 136 -1.98 -15.29 -22.10
C ALA A 136 -2.13 -13.95 -21.35
N ALA A 137 -1.52 -12.87 -21.86
CA ALA A 137 -1.41 -11.56 -21.19
C ALA A 137 -2.74 -10.97 -20.69
N VAL A 138 -3.87 -11.23 -21.39
CA VAL A 138 -5.22 -10.78 -20.99
C VAL A 138 -5.63 -11.35 -19.62
N ALA A 139 -5.11 -12.52 -19.23
CA ALA A 139 -5.41 -13.15 -17.96
C ALA A 139 -4.48 -12.71 -16.81
N LEU A 140 -3.51 -11.84 -17.07
CA LEU A 140 -2.45 -11.48 -16.13
C LEU A 140 -2.97 -10.92 -14.78
N PRO A 141 -3.89 -9.93 -14.72
CA PRO A 141 -4.41 -9.44 -13.44
C PRO A 141 -5.17 -10.54 -12.66
N PHE A 142 -5.90 -11.39 -13.36
CA PHE A 142 -6.65 -12.48 -12.73
C PHE A 142 -5.72 -13.55 -12.16
N ALA A 143 -4.68 -13.92 -12.90
CA ALA A 143 -3.69 -14.92 -12.47
C ALA A 143 -2.86 -14.40 -11.28
N ALA A 144 -2.43 -13.14 -11.33
CA ALA A 144 -1.73 -12.50 -10.22
C ALA A 144 -2.61 -12.44 -8.96
N PHE A 145 -3.87 -12.03 -9.10
CA PHE A 145 -4.82 -12.00 -7.99
C PHE A 145 -5.08 -13.40 -7.41
N ALA A 146 -5.33 -14.40 -8.28
CA ALA A 146 -5.52 -15.78 -7.86
C ALA A 146 -4.29 -16.35 -7.15
N GLY A 147 -3.08 -16.05 -7.64
CA GLY A 147 -1.83 -16.40 -7.00
C GLY A 147 -1.65 -15.77 -5.62
N ALA A 148 -2.04 -14.50 -5.46
CA ALA A 148 -2.05 -13.83 -4.16
C ALA A 148 -3.03 -14.49 -3.18
N LEU A 149 -4.24 -14.83 -3.63
CA LEU A 149 -5.24 -15.54 -2.81
C LEU A 149 -4.78 -16.94 -2.42
N LEU A 150 -4.14 -17.66 -3.32
CA LEU A 150 -3.54 -18.96 -3.02
C LEU A 150 -2.46 -18.83 -1.94
N ALA A 151 -1.57 -17.85 -2.06
CA ALA A 151 -0.55 -17.58 -1.05
C ALA A 151 -1.17 -17.26 0.32
N LEU A 152 -2.23 -16.44 0.35
CA LEU A 152 -2.98 -16.17 1.57
C LEU A 152 -3.57 -17.43 2.19
N ALA A 153 -4.24 -18.25 1.39
CA ALA A 153 -4.86 -19.50 1.84
C ALA A 153 -3.81 -20.47 2.42
N LEU A 154 -2.67 -20.61 1.74
CA LEU A 154 -1.54 -21.42 2.22
C LEU A 154 -0.96 -20.85 3.52
N THR A 155 -0.79 -19.54 3.62
CA THR A 155 -0.26 -18.87 4.82
C THR A 155 -1.18 -19.06 6.02
N LEU A 156 -2.48 -18.82 5.87
CA LEU A 156 -3.44 -18.99 6.96
C LEU A 156 -3.64 -20.47 7.31
N GLY A 157 -3.63 -21.35 6.31
CA GLY A 157 -3.70 -22.80 6.49
C GLY A 157 -2.49 -23.32 7.30
N LEU A 158 -1.28 -22.92 6.92
CA LEU A 158 -0.05 -23.31 7.61
C LEU A 158 0.00 -22.77 9.05
N ALA A 159 -0.38 -21.51 9.25
CA ALA A 159 -0.45 -20.92 10.59
C ALA A 159 -1.43 -21.67 11.50
N ARG A 160 -2.59 -22.07 10.99
CA ARG A 160 -3.56 -22.88 11.73
C ARG A 160 -3.03 -24.29 12.03
N ALA A 161 -2.40 -24.94 11.06
CA ALA A 161 -1.81 -26.28 11.22
C ALA A 161 -0.69 -26.26 12.28
N ALA A 162 0.03 -25.15 12.43
CA ALA A 162 1.02 -24.93 13.49
C ALA A 162 0.41 -24.65 14.88
N GLY A 163 -0.92 -24.75 15.04
CA GLY A 163 -1.62 -24.60 16.31
C GLY A 163 -1.78 -23.17 16.81
N SER A 164 -1.48 -22.16 16.00
CA SER A 164 -1.57 -20.76 16.41
C SER A 164 -2.09 -19.86 15.28
N ALA A 165 -3.12 -19.08 15.59
CA ALA A 165 -3.60 -17.99 14.73
C ALA A 165 -3.02 -16.62 15.15
N GLY A 166 -1.98 -16.62 15.97
CA GLY A 166 -1.28 -15.40 16.40
C GLY A 166 -0.52 -14.73 15.27
N SER A 167 -0.29 -13.42 15.39
CA SER A 167 0.38 -12.63 14.36
C SER A 167 1.77 -13.16 14.00
N THR A 168 2.54 -13.66 14.95
CA THR A 168 3.88 -14.24 14.72
C THR A 168 3.81 -15.50 13.87
N ALA A 169 2.87 -16.42 14.16
CA ALA A 169 2.70 -17.65 13.37
C ALA A 169 2.30 -17.33 11.93
N VAL A 170 1.40 -16.37 11.73
CA VAL A 170 0.98 -15.93 10.39
C VAL A 170 2.14 -15.31 9.61
N VAL A 171 2.98 -14.49 10.24
CA VAL A 171 4.17 -13.90 9.58
C VAL A 171 5.19 -14.97 9.21
N LEU A 172 5.48 -15.92 10.10
CA LEU A 172 6.41 -17.02 9.80
C LEU A 172 5.90 -17.94 8.69
N ALA A 173 4.60 -18.25 8.73
CA ALA A 173 3.96 -19.03 7.66
C ALA A 173 4.03 -18.28 6.31
N GLY A 174 3.75 -16.97 6.32
CA GLY A 174 3.85 -16.12 5.13
C GLY A 174 5.27 -16.08 4.55
N LEU A 175 6.29 -16.01 5.42
CA LEU A 175 7.68 -16.06 4.98
C LEU A 175 8.03 -17.41 4.31
N ALA A 176 7.60 -18.52 4.91
CA ALA A 176 7.81 -19.87 4.34
C ALA A 176 7.11 -20.03 2.98
N VAL A 177 5.83 -19.61 2.89
CA VAL A 177 5.07 -19.63 1.63
C VAL A 177 5.73 -18.73 0.58
N SER A 178 6.18 -17.52 0.97
CA SER A 178 6.90 -16.61 0.07
C SER A 178 8.15 -17.26 -0.51
N ALA A 179 8.95 -17.96 0.31
CA ALA A 179 10.18 -18.60 -0.14
C ALA A 179 9.90 -19.71 -1.17
N VAL A 180 8.88 -20.55 -0.92
CA VAL A 180 8.47 -21.60 -1.85
C VAL A 180 7.96 -21.03 -3.16
N LEU A 181 7.07 -20.04 -3.12
CA LEU A 181 6.51 -19.40 -4.32
C LEU A 181 7.57 -18.64 -5.12
N ALA A 182 8.51 -17.96 -4.44
CA ALA A 182 9.65 -17.32 -5.12
C ALA A 182 10.56 -18.33 -5.83
N ALA A 183 10.82 -19.46 -5.19
CA ALA A 183 11.57 -20.56 -5.81
C ALA A 183 10.84 -21.13 -7.04
N LEU A 184 9.51 -21.34 -6.94
CA LEU A 184 8.67 -21.77 -8.05
C LEU A 184 8.67 -20.75 -9.20
N THR A 185 8.54 -19.47 -8.90
CA THR A 185 8.65 -18.39 -9.89
C THR A 185 10.00 -18.43 -10.62
N SER A 186 11.10 -18.57 -9.86
CA SER A 186 12.44 -18.67 -10.43
C SER A 186 12.60 -19.92 -11.31
N LEU A 187 12.02 -21.05 -10.91
CA LEU A 187 12.02 -22.29 -11.70
C LEU A 187 11.29 -22.10 -13.03
N VAL A 188 10.10 -21.47 -13.02
CA VAL A 188 9.34 -21.18 -14.25
C VAL A 188 10.14 -20.27 -15.18
N ILE A 189 10.74 -19.20 -14.66
CA ILE A 189 11.58 -18.28 -15.45
C ILE A 189 12.77 -19.02 -16.05
N PHE A 190 13.50 -19.79 -15.25
CA PHE A 190 14.68 -20.52 -15.71
C PHE A 190 14.39 -21.52 -16.82
N TRP A 191 13.24 -22.19 -16.74
CA TRP A 191 12.90 -23.28 -17.68
C TRP A 191 12.24 -22.79 -18.96
N SER A 192 11.46 -21.72 -18.91
CA SER A 192 10.48 -21.41 -19.95
C SER A 192 10.58 -19.99 -20.53
N ALA A 193 11.33 -19.07 -19.90
CA ALA A 193 11.36 -17.68 -20.35
C ALA A 193 12.17 -17.51 -21.64
N THR A 194 11.56 -16.85 -22.63
CA THR A 194 12.21 -16.32 -23.83
C THR A 194 12.74 -14.90 -23.57
N ASN A 195 13.56 -14.35 -24.50
CA ASN A 195 14.09 -12.99 -24.35
C ASN A 195 13.00 -11.93 -24.25
N ASP A 196 11.88 -12.09 -24.93
CA ASP A 196 10.76 -11.13 -24.93
C ASP A 196 9.95 -11.25 -23.63
N SER A 197 9.60 -12.48 -23.23
CA SER A 197 8.89 -12.71 -21.96
C SER A 197 9.73 -12.30 -20.74
N TYR A 198 11.07 -12.42 -20.81
CA TYR A 198 11.95 -12.02 -19.72
C TYR A 198 11.83 -10.50 -19.38
N ARG A 199 11.77 -9.65 -20.41
CA ARG A 199 11.60 -8.20 -20.19
C ARG A 199 10.24 -7.86 -19.58
N GLU A 200 9.19 -8.51 -20.03
CA GLU A 200 7.84 -8.34 -19.49
C GLU A 200 7.76 -8.80 -18.03
N ILE A 201 8.30 -9.99 -17.74
CA ILE A 201 8.40 -10.53 -16.38
C ILE A 201 9.16 -9.55 -15.47
N LEU A 202 10.33 -9.07 -15.91
CA LEU A 202 11.14 -8.16 -15.12
C LEU A 202 10.41 -6.84 -14.83
N SER A 203 9.77 -6.26 -15.84
CA SER A 203 8.97 -5.04 -15.69
C SER A 203 7.83 -5.23 -14.67
N TRP A 204 7.15 -6.37 -14.74
CA TRP A 204 6.05 -6.69 -13.83
C TRP A 204 6.55 -6.94 -12.39
N LEU A 205 7.64 -7.71 -12.22
CA LEU A 205 8.23 -7.99 -10.89
C LEU A 205 8.75 -6.73 -10.19
N LEU A 206 9.24 -5.76 -10.96
CA LEU A 206 9.71 -4.47 -10.45
C LEU A 206 8.57 -3.50 -10.14
N GLY A 207 7.36 -3.81 -10.56
CA GLY A 207 6.18 -2.96 -10.39
C GLY A 207 6.15 -1.78 -11.36
N SER A 208 5.12 -1.72 -12.19
CA SER A 208 4.95 -0.70 -13.22
C SER A 208 3.48 -0.30 -13.36
N LEU A 209 3.25 0.95 -13.68
CA LEU A 209 1.94 1.51 -14.00
C LEU A 209 1.83 1.89 -15.48
N GLY A 210 2.85 1.57 -16.30
CA GLY A 210 2.91 1.96 -17.70
C GLY A 210 1.80 1.38 -18.58
N GLY A 211 1.22 0.24 -18.19
CA GLY A 211 0.08 -0.38 -18.87
C GLY A 211 -1.28 -0.08 -18.27
N ALA A 212 -1.37 0.84 -17.30
CA ALA A 212 -2.63 1.10 -16.60
C ALA A 212 -3.61 1.92 -17.45
N GLY A 213 -4.72 1.31 -17.84
CA GLY A 213 -5.87 1.92 -18.48
C GLY A 213 -7.06 2.07 -17.51
N TRP A 214 -8.25 2.35 -18.08
CA TRP A 214 -9.47 2.53 -17.29
C TRP A 214 -9.92 1.26 -16.55
N ALA A 215 -9.63 0.07 -17.10
CA ALA A 215 -9.96 -1.19 -16.44
C ALA A 215 -9.15 -1.37 -15.14
N GLU A 216 -7.84 -1.11 -15.17
CA GLU A 216 -6.95 -1.15 -14.02
C GLU A 216 -7.30 -0.07 -13.00
N ALA A 217 -7.60 1.14 -13.46
CA ALA A 217 -8.04 2.24 -12.60
C ALA A 217 -9.35 1.91 -11.87
N ALA A 218 -10.33 1.36 -12.59
CA ALA A 218 -11.60 0.93 -12.02
C ALA A 218 -11.41 -0.21 -11.01
N LEU A 219 -10.62 -1.24 -11.36
CA LEU A 219 -10.35 -2.36 -10.47
C LEU A 219 -9.66 -1.90 -9.18
N ALA A 220 -8.60 -1.09 -9.28
CA ALA A 220 -7.89 -0.55 -8.12
C ALA A 220 -8.80 0.36 -7.29
N GLY A 221 -9.57 1.25 -7.94
CA GLY A 221 -10.50 2.16 -7.28
C GLY A 221 -11.61 1.43 -6.53
N VAL A 222 -12.24 0.44 -7.15
CA VAL A 222 -13.28 -0.40 -6.51
C VAL A 222 -12.68 -1.20 -5.35
N ALA A 223 -11.51 -1.82 -5.54
CA ALA A 223 -10.84 -2.57 -4.47
C ALA A 223 -10.57 -1.67 -3.25
N VAL A 224 -10.05 -0.45 -3.47
CA VAL A 224 -9.85 0.52 -2.39
C VAL A 224 -11.18 0.93 -1.76
N ALA A 225 -12.18 1.29 -2.54
CA ALA A 225 -13.47 1.73 -2.02
C ALA A 225 -14.14 0.65 -1.14
N VAL A 226 -14.13 -0.60 -1.59
CA VAL A 226 -14.74 -1.73 -0.86
C VAL A 226 -13.94 -2.09 0.39
N CYS A 227 -12.61 -2.26 0.26
CA CYS A 227 -11.79 -2.73 1.38
C CYS A 227 -11.41 -1.62 2.37
N ALA A 228 -11.34 -0.35 1.95
CA ALA A 228 -11.02 0.73 2.87
C ALA A 228 -12.12 0.96 3.91
N ILE A 229 -13.39 0.68 3.59
CA ILE A 229 -14.51 0.85 4.53
C ILE A 229 -14.29 0.02 5.81
N PRO A 230 -14.15 -1.32 5.77
CA PRO A 230 -13.93 -2.13 6.97
C PRO A 230 -12.59 -1.81 7.64
N LEU A 231 -11.53 -1.50 6.87
CA LEU A 231 -10.24 -1.15 7.44
C LEU A 231 -10.30 0.17 8.24
N LEU A 232 -10.91 1.22 7.70
CA LEU A 232 -11.09 2.50 8.38
C LEU A 232 -12.04 2.39 9.58
N ALA A 233 -13.11 1.60 9.47
CA ALA A 233 -14.05 1.34 10.57
C ALA A 233 -13.37 0.61 11.74
N SER A 234 -12.31 -0.14 11.47
CA SER A 234 -11.55 -0.92 12.47
C SER A 234 -10.56 -0.10 13.30
N ALA A 235 -10.55 1.22 13.18
CA ALA A 235 -9.60 2.09 13.88
C ALA A 235 -9.61 1.88 15.42
N ARG A 236 -10.80 1.70 16.04
CA ARG A 236 -10.91 1.44 17.49
C ARG A 236 -10.41 0.05 17.88
N PRO A 237 -10.87 -1.05 17.24
CA PRO A 237 -10.28 -2.38 17.47
C PRO A 237 -8.76 -2.41 17.30
N LEU A 238 -8.21 -1.73 16.30
CA LEU A 238 -6.76 -1.65 16.09
C LEU A 238 -6.04 -0.95 17.24
N ASP A 239 -6.60 0.16 17.76
CA ASP A 239 -6.05 0.84 18.95
C ASP A 239 -6.00 -0.10 20.16
N SER A 240 -7.01 -0.96 20.33
CA SER A 240 -7.04 -1.97 21.42
C SER A 240 -6.04 -3.11 21.18
N LEU A 241 -5.91 -3.62 19.95
CA LEU A 241 -5.00 -4.70 19.59
C LEU A 241 -3.52 -4.36 19.81
N VAL A 242 -3.16 -3.09 19.67
CA VAL A 242 -1.79 -2.61 19.98
C VAL A 242 -1.43 -2.78 21.45
N LEU A 243 -2.42 -2.71 22.37
CA LEU A 243 -2.21 -2.92 23.81
C LEU A 243 -1.97 -4.40 24.19
N GLY A 244 -2.18 -5.31 23.26
CA GLY A 244 -2.06 -6.75 23.46
C GLY A 244 -3.43 -7.46 23.44
N ASP A 245 -3.39 -8.77 23.18
CA ASP A 245 -4.60 -9.57 22.97
C ASP A 245 -5.48 -9.61 24.23
N THR A 246 -4.89 -9.89 25.40
CA THR A 246 -5.60 -9.93 26.68
C THR A 246 -6.26 -8.60 27.03
N ALA A 247 -5.56 -7.48 26.77
CA ALA A 247 -6.11 -6.15 27.01
C ALA A 247 -7.27 -5.83 26.04
N ALA A 248 -7.14 -6.22 24.78
CA ALA A 248 -8.19 -6.04 23.78
C ALA A 248 -9.44 -6.87 24.11
N GLU A 249 -9.28 -8.12 24.55
CA GLU A 249 -10.37 -8.99 25.00
C GLU A 249 -11.09 -8.42 26.22
N ALA A 250 -10.34 -7.90 27.20
CA ALA A 250 -10.91 -7.23 28.38
C ALA A 250 -11.71 -5.96 28.00
N LEU A 251 -11.38 -5.32 26.87
CA LEU A 251 -12.15 -4.20 26.30
C LEU A 251 -13.32 -4.65 25.42
N GLY A 252 -13.62 -5.96 25.37
CA GLY A 252 -14.73 -6.53 24.60
C GLY A 252 -14.48 -6.71 23.11
N VAL A 253 -13.22 -6.66 22.65
CA VAL A 253 -12.88 -6.88 21.25
C VAL A 253 -12.76 -8.39 20.97
N PRO A 254 -13.51 -8.96 20.04
CA PRO A 254 -13.36 -10.37 19.64
C PRO A 254 -12.10 -10.54 18.77
N VAL A 255 -10.93 -10.60 19.46
CA VAL A 255 -9.58 -10.50 18.88
C VAL A 255 -9.39 -11.40 17.65
N THR A 256 -9.71 -12.69 17.76
CA THR A 256 -9.50 -13.65 16.68
C THR A 256 -10.31 -13.30 15.43
N ARG A 257 -11.60 -12.93 15.59
CA ARG A 257 -12.48 -12.57 14.47
C ARG A 257 -12.02 -11.29 13.78
N VAL A 258 -11.71 -10.26 14.58
CA VAL A 258 -11.24 -8.97 14.06
C VAL A 258 -9.91 -9.14 13.32
N ARG A 259 -8.97 -9.90 13.89
CA ARG A 259 -7.66 -10.17 13.28
C ARG A 259 -7.79 -10.88 11.94
N VAL A 260 -8.58 -11.96 11.87
CA VAL A 260 -8.79 -12.71 10.62
C VAL A 260 -9.46 -11.83 9.57
N LEU A 261 -10.49 -11.08 9.95
CA LEU A 261 -11.17 -10.15 9.03
C LEU A 261 -10.20 -9.13 8.45
N LEU A 262 -9.37 -8.51 9.29
CA LEU A 262 -8.41 -7.49 8.87
C LEU A 262 -7.29 -8.07 8.00
N PHE A 263 -6.78 -9.28 8.31
CA PHE A 263 -5.84 -9.97 7.43
C PHE A 263 -6.45 -10.25 6.07
N VAL A 264 -7.69 -10.74 6.02
CA VAL A 264 -8.38 -11.03 4.76
C VAL A 264 -8.64 -9.75 3.96
N CYS A 265 -9.17 -8.70 4.58
CA CYS A 265 -9.39 -7.42 3.89
C CYS A 265 -8.09 -6.80 3.37
N THR A 266 -7.02 -6.82 4.19
CA THR A 266 -5.71 -6.32 3.80
C THR A 266 -5.13 -7.14 2.63
N ALA A 267 -5.29 -8.46 2.68
CA ALA A 267 -4.78 -9.34 1.64
C ALA A 267 -5.56 -9.20 0.32
N LEU A 268 -6.89 -9.10 0.38
CA LEU A 268 -7.73 -8.87 -0.80
C LEU A 268 -7.38 -7.55 -1.46
N LEU A 269 -7.25 -6.48 -0.67
CA LEU A 269 -6.86 -5.17 -1.18
C LEU A 269 -5.44 -5.23 -1.80
N THR A 270 -4.47 -5.73 -1.06
CA THR A 270 -3.09 -5.83 -1.55
C THR A 270 -3.00 -6.69 -2.81
N GLY A 271 -3.68 -7.86 -2.84
CA GLY A 271 -3.72 -8.74 -4.00
C GLY A 271 -4.31 -8.06 -5.24
N ALA A 272 -5.41 -7.34 -5.09
CA ALA A 272 -6.04 -6.59 -6.17
C ALA A 272 -5.12 -5.47 -6.70
N LEU A 273 -4.44 -4.74 -5.80
CA LEU A 273 -3.52 -3.67 -6.19
C LEU A 273 -2.27 -4.21 -6.88
N VAL A 274 -1.68 -5.29 -6.36
CA VAL A 274 -0.51 -5.95 -6.98
C VAL A 274 -0.87 -6.54 -8.36
N ALA A 275 -2.09 -7.04 -8.52
CA ALA A 275 -2.55 -7.57 -9.80
C ALA A 275 -2.52 -6.54 -10.94
N VAL A 276 -2.73 -5.26 -10.64
CA VAL A 276 -2.74 -4.17 -11.64
C VAL A 276 -1.42 -3.39 -11.72
N SER A 277 -0.59 -3.43 -10.69
CA SER A 277 0.64 -2.61 -10.62
C SER A 277 1.93 -3.40 -10.53
N GLY A 278 1.85 -4.72 -10.40
CA GLY A 278 3.00 -5.52 -9.97
C GLY A 278 3.41 -5.20 -8.53
N SER A 279 4.60 -5.66 -8.14
CA SER A 279 5.09 -5.55 -6.77
C SER A 279 5.73 -4.17 -6.51
N ILE A 280 5.05 -3.29 -5.75
CA ILE A 280 5.54 -1.97 -5.37
C ILE A 280 5.84 -1.94 -3.87
N GLY A 281 7.12 -2.02 -3.51
CA GLY A 281 7.56 -2.05 -2.12
C GLY A 281 7.67 -0.67 -1.46
N PHE A 282 7.92 -0.69 -0.14
CA PHE A 282 8.20 0.46 0.72
C PHE A 282 7.03 1.41 1.01
N VAL A 283 6.00 1.49 0.17
CA VAL A 283 4.84 2.38 0.37
C VAL A 283 4.13 2.04 1.68
N GLY A 284 3.76 0.77 1.87
CA GLY A 284 3.10 0.28 3.09
C GLY A 284 3.98 0.32 4.34
N LEU A 285 5.30 0.29 4.16
CA LEU A 285 6.24 0.31 5.26
C LEU A 285 6.48 1.74 5.79
N ILE A 286 6.78 2.68 4.89
CA ILE A 286 7.33 3.99 5.24
C ILE A 286 6.23 5.01 5.51
N LEU A 287 5.20 5.05 4.67
CA LEU A 287 4.19 6.10 4.75
C LEU A 287 3.44 6.10 6.08
N PRO A 288 2.95 4.96 6.61
CA PRO A 288 2.29 4.95 7.92
C PRO A 288 3.22 5.39 9.04
N HIS A 289 4.51 5.05 8.95
CA HIS A 289 5.51 5.47 9.92
C HIS A 289 5.72 7.00 9.90
N ALA A 290 5.88 7.59 8.72
CA ALA A 290 6.03 9.05 8.55
C ALA A 290 4.75 9.78 9.02
N VAL A 291 3.58 9.29 8.65
CA VAL A 291 2.28 9.84 9.07
C VAL A 291 2.11 9.80 10.58
N ARG A 292 2.54 8.70 11.23
CA ARG A 292 2.49 8.56 12.70
C ARG A 292 3.28 9.64 13.42
N ALA A 293 4.39 10.10 12.84
CA ALA A 293 5.17 11.21 13.40
C ALA A 293 4.40 12.56 13.37
N VAL A 294 3.48 12.73 12.40
CA VAL A 294 2.71 13.98 12.20
C VAL A 294 1.41 13.98 12.99
N VAL A 295 0.58 12.93 12.83
CA VAL A 295 -0.79 12.89 13.41
C VAL A 295 -0.89 12.04 14.67
N GLY A 296 0.20 11.34 15.06
CA GLY A 296 0.23 10.45 16.21
C GLY A 296 -0.18 9.03 15.87
N ALA A 297 -0.23 8.15 16.90
CA ALA A 297 -0.43 6.71 16.74
C ALA A 297 -1.90 6.27 16.68
N ARG A 298 -2.87 7.15 16.96
CA ARG A 298 -4.30 6.79 16.95
C ARG A 298 -4.77 6.44 15.55
N HIS A 299 -5.31 5.24 15.34
CA HIS A 299 -5.71 4.74 14.03
C HIS A 299 -6.82 5.54 13.36
N ARG A 300 -7.70 6.21 14.12
CA ARG A 300 -8.71 7.13 13.55
C ARG A 300 -8.10 8.28 12.72
N ALA A 301 -6.90 8.73 13.06
CA ALA A 301 -6.17 9.73 12.31
C ALA A 301 -5.17 9.09 11.35
N LEU A 302 -4.47 8.05 11.81
CA LEU A 302 -3.41 7.38 11.07
C LEU A 302 -3.89 6.77 9.76
N LEU A 303 -5.01 6.03 9.77
CA LEU A 303 -5.48 5.29 8.60
C LEU A 303 -5.88 6.22 7.44
N PRO A 304 -6.78 7.21 7.60
CA PRO A 304 -7.16 8.06 6.48
C PRO A 304 -6.02 8.96 6.00
N VAL A 305 -5.15 9.43 6.90
CA VAL A 305 -3.99 10.24 6.52
C VAL A 305 -2.96 9.39 5.78
N SER A 306 -2.75 8.13 6.17
CA SER A 306 -1.85 7.19 5.45
C SER A 306 -2.37 6.91 4.04
N LEU A 307 -3.67 6.68 3.87
CA LEU A 307 -4.29 6.48 2.56
C LEU A 307 -4.03 7.68 1.64
N LEU A 308 -4.30 8.91 2.10
CA LEU A 308 -4.09 10.10 1.28
C LEU A 308 -2.60 10.37 1.00
N ALA A 309 -1.73 10.19 2.00
CA ALA A 309 -0.30 10.37 1.84
C ALA A 309 0.29 9.34 0.87
N GLY A 310 -0.16 8.08 0.93
CA GLY A 310 0.23 7.04 0.00
C GLY A 310 -0.19 7.34 -1.43
N ALA A 311 -1.40 7.85 -1.64
CA ALA A 311 -1.90 8.27 -2.94
C ALA A 311 -1.02 9.38 -3.55
N VAL A 312 -0.76 10.44 -2.80
CA VAL A 312 0.11 11.55 -3.25
C VAL A 312 1.53 11.05 -3.54
N PHE A 313 2.09 10.24 -2.66
CA PHE A 313 3.44 9.72 -2.82
C PHE A 313 3.60 8.90 -4.10
N LEU A 314 2.69 7.96 -4.37
CA LEU A 314 2.84 7.09 -5.54
C LEU A 314 2.55 7.81 -6.85
N ILE A 315 1.66 8.80 -6.89
CA ILE A 315 1.50 9.69 -8.05
C ILE A 315 2.84 10.34 -8.41
N TRP A 316 3.55 10.89 -7.44
CA TRP A 316 4.84 11.55 -7.69
C TRP A 316 5.95 10.55 -8.02
N ALA A 317 5.99 9.39 -7.35
CA ALA A 317 6.95 8.34 -7.67
C ALA A 317 6.78 7.83 -9.12
N ASP A 318 5.54 7.65 -9.59
CA ASP A 318 5.26 7.28 -10.99
C ASP A 318 5.60 8.42 -11.96
N THR A 319 5.29 9.67 -11.59
CA THR A 319 5.64 10.84 -12.42
C THR A 319 7.16 10.93 -12.59
N ILE A 320 7.94 10.75 -11.53
CA ILE A 320 9.41 10.69 -11.60
C ILE A 320 9.86 9.50 -12.46
N ALA A 321 9.28 8.32 -12.26
CA ALA A 321 9.65 7.11 -12.98
C ALA A 321 9.53 7.24 -14.50
N ARG A 322 8.53 7.99 -14.99
CA ARG A 322 8.27 8.18 -16.42
C ARG A 322 8.96 9.38 -17.06
N THR A 323 9.59 10.28 -16.25
CA THR A 323 10.17 11.53 -16.78
C THR A 323 11.68 11.61 -16.65
N VAL A 324 12.31 10.92 -15.67
CA VAL A 324 13.74 11.10 -15.36
C VAL A 324 14.66 10.52 -16.46
N PHE A 325 14.24 9.46 -17.14
CA PHE A 325 15.07 8.78 -18.14
C PHE A 325 14.42 8.71 -19.53
N GLU A 326 13.69 9.76 -19.90
CA GLU A 326 13.10 9.83 -21.25
C GLU A 326 14.11 9.49 -22.37
N PRO A 327 13.70 8.71 -23.37
CA PRO A 327 12.37 8.19 -23.66
C PRO A 327 12.03 6.85 -22.99
N ARG A 328 12.84 6.35 -22.07
CA ARG A 328 12.59 5.09 -21.36
C ARG A 328 11.93 5.34 -20.02
N GLU A 329 10.83 4.65 -19.79
CA GLU A 329 10.17 4.68 -18.47
C GLU A 329 10.79 3.65 -17.53
N LEU A 330 11.02 4.06 -16.29
CA LEU A 330 11.44 3.14 -15.21
C LEU A 330 10.20 2.48 -14.59
N PRO A 331 10.29 1.22 -14.17
CA PRO A 331 9.32 0.66 -13.23
C PRO A 331 9.25 1.50 -11.95
N VAL A 332 8.05 1.86 -11.52
CA VAL A 332 7.84 2.74 -10.35
C VAL A 332 8.38 2.14 -9.07
N GLY A 333 8.42 0.81 -8.96
CA GLY A 333 8.99 0.11 -7.81
C GLY A 333 10.48 0.39 -7.60
N ILE A 334 11.24 0.68 -8.67
CA ILE A 334 12.64 1.13 -8.55
C ILE A 334 12.70 2.49 -7.82
N VAL A 335 11.84 3.43 -8.21
CA VAL A 335 11.81 4.77 -7.60
C VAL A 335 11.39 4.68 -6.13
N THR A 336 10.35 3.88 -5.83
CA THR A 336 9.91 3.69 -4.44
C THR A 336 10.96 3.01 -3.58
N ALA A 337 11.75 2.08 -4.13
CA ALA A 337 12.85 1.43 -3.43
C ALA A 337 14.04 2.38 -3.20
N LEU A 338 14.41 3.18 -4.21
CA LEU A 338 15.51 4.15 -4.10
C LEU A 338 15.20 5.27 -3.10
N ILE A 339 13.97 5.69 -2.97
CA ILE A 339 13.53 6.65 -1.96
C ILE A 339 13.35 5.95 -0.61
N GLY A 340 12.70 4.80 -0.64
CA GLY A 340 12.27 4.08 0.55
C GLY A 340 13.41 3.48 1.36
N GLY A 341 14.38 2.85 0.71
CA GLY A 341 15.52 2.22 1.39
C GLY A 341 16.30 3.20 2.27
N PRO A 342 16.79 4.34 1.75
CA PRO A 342 17.49 5.35 2.57
C PRO A 342 16.62 5.95 3.68
N VAL A 343 15.35 6.28 3.38
CA VAL A 343 14.42 6.80 4.41
C VAL A 343 14.25 5.79 5.53
N PHE A 344 14.06 4.52 5.19
CA PHE A 344 13.94 3.44 6.17
C PHE A 344 15.20 3.28 7.03
N ALA A 345 16.39 3.33 6.41
CA ALA A 345 17.66 3.27 7.14
C ALA A 345 17.80 4.42 8.14
N VAL A 346 17.45 5.65 7.74
CA VAL A 346 17.45 6.82 8.64
C VAL A 346 16.46 6.64 9.79
N LEU A 347 15.27 6.11 9.52
CA LEU A 347 14.26 5.85 10.55
C LEU A 347 14.76 4.83 11.58
N MET A 348 15.40 3.74 11.15
CA MET A 348 16.02 2.75 12.05
C MET A 348 17.09 3.36 12.94
N LEU A 349 17.97 4.20 12.39
CA LEU A 349 19.01 4.86 13.16
C LEU A 349 18.44 5.82 14.23
N ARG A 350 17.35 6.51 13.92
CA ARG A 350 16.66 7.39 14.88
C ARG A 350 15.96 6.61 16.01
N MET A 351 15.35 5.47 15.70
CA MET A 351 14.73 4.60 16.69
C MET A 351 15.74 4.05 17.70
N ARG A 352 16.98 3.78 17.30
CA ARG A 352 18.06 3.33 18.19
C ARG A 352 18.48 4.43 19.18
N LYS A 353 18.49 5.70 18.78
CA LYS A 353 18.86 6.83 19.64
C LYS A 353 17.81 7.21 20.69
N SER A 354 16.57 6.75 20.53
CA SER A 354 15.46 7.03 21.47
C SER A 354 15.24 5.91 22.51
N ARG A 355 16.06 4.86 22.51
CA ARG A 355 16.13 3.88 23.60
C ARG A 355 17.18 4.36 24.60
N PRO A 356 16.80 4.67 25.88
CA PRO A 356 17.72 5.07 26.92
C PRO A 356 18.67 3.92 27.28
#